data_4801112702d60744ffdc2885470e06b5
#
_entry.id   4801112702d60744ffdc2885470e06b5
#
_cell.length_a   1.000
_cell.length_b   1.000
_cell.length_c   1.000
_cell.angle_alpha   90.00
_cell.angle_beta   90.00
_cell.angle_gamma   90.00
#
_symmetry.space_group_name_H-M   'P 1'
#
loop_
_entity.id
_entity.type
_entity.pdbx_description
1 polymer ?
#
loop_
_entity_poly.entity_id
_entity_poly.type
_entity_poly.pdbx_seq_one_letter_code
_entity_poly.pdbx_strand_id
1 'polypeptide(L)'
;MKKFTGLVILVIATCFKLQAQHAEGNPFARLGYKADVYTFGEKKEFHDQEEIVEIGEVLFNTKTNEVVGFVDDTDSLIELKPELQSMSIDPHCEKYYSISPYAYCMNNPVKYIDPDGKDAVLIVYPDYKISTPVGKLGNLGHAGVLLINNKTGLTKYYEYGRYDKEGKGEVRNITVSNVKIGKDGRPTLTSLNKVMGELSKEAGQNGRIDGAYIESDNFENMNKYAETKKKENSNPNRKAYSLTGNNCGTFAADVINQDEKVNKTAPSIVDPRPNSIVGEYQDKFKTIIYNPITKKSEFK
;
A
#
# COMPACT_ATOMS: atom_id res chain seq x y z
N MET A 1 19.68 -17.12 -64.63
CA MET A 1 19.68 -17.49 -63.21
C MET A 1 19.51 -16.31 -62.20
N LYS A 2 20.16 -15.15 -62.35
CA LYS A 2 20.05 -14.00 -61.46
C LYS A 2 18.63 -13.37 -61.35
N LYS A 3 17.79 -13.42 -62.39
CA LYS A 3 16.42 -12.87 -62.38
C LYS A 3 15.41 -13.77 -61.62
N PHE A 4 15.66 -15.09 -61.59
CA PHE A 4 14.79 -16.04 -60.94
C PHE A 4 14.99 -16.02 -59.41
N THR A 5 16.22 -15.80 -58.95
CA THR A 5 16.56 -15.66 -57.52
C THR A 5 15.94 -14.39 -56.92
N GLY A 6 15.88 -13.27 -57.65
CA GLY A 6 15.27 -12.04 -57.20
C GLY A 6 13.75 -12.16 -57.03
N LEU A 7 13.08 -12.92 -57.89
CA LEU A 7 11.64 -13.15 -57.80
C LEU A 7 11.27 -14.03 -56.58
N VAL A 8 12.07 -15.08 -56.32
CA VAL A 8 11.87 -15.95 -55.16
C VAL A 8 12.07 -15.20 -53.85
N ILE A 9 13.07 -14.33 -53.76
CA ILE A 9 13.30 -13.49 -52.54
C ILE A 9 12.15 -12.50 -52.37
N LEU A 10 11.61 -11.91 -53.42
CA LEU A 10 10.48 -10.99 -53.35
C LEU A 10 9.20 -11.70 -52.88
N VAL A 11 8.93 -12.91 -53.36
CA VAL A 11 7.77 -13.71 -52.95
C VAL A 11 7.90 -14.15 -51.49
N ILE A 12 9.10 -14.55 -51.05
CA ILE A 12 9.34 -14.89 -49.64
C ILE A 12 9.16 -13.65 -48.75
N ALA A 13 9.68 -12.49 -49.14
CA ALA A 13 9.53 -11.25 -48.39
C ALA A 13 8.06 -10.77 -48.29
N THR A 14 7.26 -10.97 -49.32
CA THR A 14 5.82 -10.67 -49.31
C THR A 14 5.04 -11.67 -48.46
N CYS A 15 5.40 -12.97 -48.46
CA CYS A 15 4.79 -13.95 -47.56
C CYS A 15 5.09 -13.66 -46.08
N PHE A 16 6.32 -13.22 -45.76
CA PHE A 16 6.63 -12.81 -44.38
C PHE A 16 5.90 -11.54 -43.98
N LYS A 17 5.70 -10.57 -44.88
CA LYS A 17 4.89 -9.37 -44.58
C LYS A 17 3.41 -9.70 -44.37
N LEU A 18 2.86 -10.63 -45.15
CA LEU A 18 1.47 -11.09 -44.97
C LEU A 18 1.29 -11.87 -43.64
N GLN A 19 2.29 -12.66 -43.22
CA GLN A 19 2.23 -13.31 -41.89
C GLN A 19 2.40 -12.32 -40.73
N ALA A 20 3.18 -11.25 -40.90
CA ALA A 20 3.30 -10.20 -39.90
C ALA A 20 2.02 -9.37 -39.75
N GLN A 21 1.23 -9.20 -40.81
CA GLN A 21 -0.08 -8.53 -40.74
C GLN A 21 -1.19 -9.41 -40.13
N HIS A 22 -1.02 -10.74 -40.11
CA HIS A 22 -1.93 -11.63 -39.38
C HIS A 22 -1.48 -11.99 -37.98
N ALA A 23 -0.35 -11.48 -37.52
CA ALA A 23 0.12 -11.58 -36.13
C ALA A 23 -0.33 -10.38 -35.26
N GLU A 24 -1.47 -9.79 -35.56
CA GLU A 24 -2.24 -9.02 -34.59
C GLU A 24 -2.84 -9.99 -33.57
N GLY A 25 -1.96 -10.73 -32.93
CA GLY A 25 -2.32 -11.58 -31.83
C GLY A 25 -2.52 -10.71 -30.60
N ASN A 26 -3.77 -10.45 -30.22
CA ASN A 26 -4.10 -10.12 -28.86
C ASN A 26 -3.24 -11.00 -27.93
N PRO A 27 -2.33 -10.44 -27.10
CA PRO A 27 -1.49 -11.22 -26.21
C PRO A 27 -2.29 -12.12 -25.26
N PHE A 28 -3.58 -11.83 -25.09
CA PHE A 28 -4.53 -12.61 -24.29
C PHE A 28 -5.25 -13.72 -25.11
N ALA A 29 -5.09 -13.78 -26.43
CA ALA A 29 -5.69 -14.84 -27.26
C ALA A 29 -5.19 -16.25 -26.87
N ARG A 30 -3.97 -16.36 -26.34
CA ARG A 30 -3.41 -17.60 -25.78
C ARG A 30 -4.13 -18.08 -24.52
N LEU A 31 -4.87 -17.20 -23.85
CA LEU A 31 -5.67 -17.46 -22.66
C LEU A 31 -7.15 -17.71 -23.00
N GLY A 32 -7.50 -17.80 -24.28
CA GLY A 32 -8.89 -18.04 -24.73
C GLY A 32 -9.75 -16.79 -24.79
N TYR A 33 -9.21 -15.60 -24.51
CA TYR A 33 -9.93 -14.34 -24.64
C TYR A 33 -9.88 -13.84 -26.08
N LYS A 34 -11.05 -13.55 -26.65
CA LYS A 34 -11.15 -12.86 -27.93
C LYS A 34 -11.17 -11.35 -27.65
N ALA A 35 -10.31 -10.59 -28.32
CA ALA A 35 -10.43 -9.13 -28.28
C ALA A 35 -11.62 -8.72 -29.12
N ASP A 36 -12.55 -7.98 -28.54
CA ASP A 36 -13.59 -7.31 -29.26
C ASP A 36 -12.98 -6.10 -29.97
N VAL A 37 -13.02 -6.12 -31.29
CA VAL A 37 -12.50 -5.04 -32.12
C VAL A 37 -13.65 -4.05 -32.34
N TYR A 38 -13.48 -2.81 -31.87
CA TYR A 38 -14.39 -1.71 -32.22
C TYR A 38 -14.31 -1.42 -33.73
N THR A 39 -15.39 -1.65 -34.42
CA THR A 39 -15.45 -1.52 -35.88
C THR A 39 -16.25 -0.34 -36.38
N PHE A 40 -16.66 0.60 -35.52
CA PHE A 40 -17.45 1.78 -35.83
C PHE A 40 -18.69 1.47 -36.68
N GLY A 41 -19.41 0.39 -36.37
CA GLY A 41 -20.64 -0.02 -37.02
C GLY A 41 -20.48 -1.03 -38.15
N GLU A 42 -19.27 -1.41 -38.53
CA GLU A 42 -19.05 -2.47 -39.56
C GLU A 42 -19.25 -3.90 -39.00
N LYS A 43 -19.09 -4.08 -37.68
CA LYS A 43 -19.44 -5.32 -36.97
C LYS A 43 -20.29 -4.98 -35.79
N LYS A 44 -21.24 -5.86 -35.42
CA LYS A 44 -22.06 -5.68 -34.21
C LYS A 44 -21.16 -5.62 -33.00
N GLU A 45 -21.26 -4.54 -32.26
CA GLU A 45 -20.58 -4.37 -30.99
C GLU A 45 -21.21 -5.28 -29.93
N PHE A 46 -20.52 -5.51 -28.83
CA PHE A 46 -20.92 -6.47 -27.79
C PHE A 46 -22.36 -6.23 -27.26
N HIS A 47 -22.75 -4.96 -27.13
CA HIS A 47 -24.08 -4.56 -26.63
C HIS A 47 -25.17 -4.54 -27.72
N ASP A 48 -24.81 -4.71 -29.01
CA ASP A 48 -25.79 -4.76 -30.11
C ASP A 48 -26.42 -6.16 -30.26
N GLN A 49 -26.02 -7.12 -29.46
CA GLN A 49 -26.54 -8.51 -29.55
C GLN A 49 -27.85 -8.68 -28.80
N GLU A 50 -28.09 -7.86 -27.79
CA GLU A 50 -29.32 -7.87 -27.01
C GLU A 50 -30.18 -6.67 -27.34
N GLU A 51 -31.49 -6.91 -27.44
CA GLU A 51 -32.46 -5.84 -27.76
C GLU A 51 -32.61 -4.83 -26.62
N ILE A 52 -32.54 -5.32 -25.39
CA ILE A 52 -32.60 -4.52 -24.18
C ILE A 52 -31.33 -4.77 -23.37
N VAL A 53 -30.60 -3.71 -23.09
CA VAL A 53 -29.37 -3.74 -22.29
C VAL A 53 -29.55 -2.89 -21.04
N GLU A 54 -28.93 -3.30 -19.95
CA GLU A 54 -28.91 -2.56 -18.71
C GLU A 54 -27.72 -1.59 -18.73
N ILE A 55 -27.99 -0.27 -18.61
CA ILE A 55 -26.97 0.78 -18.55
C ILE A 55 -27.20 1.57 -17.26
N GLY A 56 -26.45 1.25 -16.22
CA GLY A 56 -26.64 1.82 -14.89
C GLY A 56 -28.02 1.44 -14.30
N GLU A 57 -28.87 2.41 -14.04
CA GLU A 57 -30.20 2.19 -13.45
C GLU A 57 -31.32 2.11 -14.51
N VAL A 58 -30.98 2.10 -15.81
CA VAL A 58 -31.97 2.12 -16.89
C VAL A 58 -31.87 0.92 -17.80
N LEU A 59 -33.01 0.44 -18.26
CA LEU A 59 -33.12 -0.55 -19.34
C LEU A 59 -33.23 0.19 -20.68
N PHE A 60 -32.26 0.01 -21.52
CA PHE A 60 -32.11 0.70 -22.81
C PHE A 60 -32.35 -0.25 -23.98
N ASN A 61 -33.21 0.10 -24.91
CA ASN A 61 -33.43 -0.66 -26.13
C ASN A 61 -32.45 -0.19 -27.20
N THR A 62 -31.53 -1.08 -27.58
CA THR A 62 -30.45 -0.82 -28.54
C THR A 62 -30.95 -0.64 -29.97
N LYS A 63 -32.19 -1.10 -30.31
CA LYS A 63 -32.79 -0.96 -31.64
C LYS A 63 -33.58 0.31 -31.83
N THR A 64 -34.29 0.72 -30.78
CA THR A 64 -35.13 1.92 -30.84
C THR A 64 -34.41 3.16 -30.33
N ASN A 65 -33.26 3.01 -29.66
CA ASN A 65 -32.49 4.03 -28.96
C ASN A 65 -33.36 4.78 -27.87
N GLU A 66 -34.22 4.03 -27.18
CA GLU A 66 -35.08 4.58 -26.16
C GLU A 66 -34.90 3.85 -24.81
N VAL A 67 -35.10 4.58 -23.71
CA VAL A 67 -35.19 3.98 -22.37
C VAL A 67 -36.56 3.33 -22.27
N VAL A 68 -36.57 2.00 -22.01
CA VAL A 68 -37.81 1.21 -21.90
C VAL A 68 -38.23 0.95 -20.46
N GLY A 69 -37.37 1.23 -19.50
CA GLY A 69 -37.69 1.04 -18.08
C GLY A 69 -36.51 1.43 -17.19
N PHE A 70 -36.74 1.27 -15.89
CA PHE A 70 -35.73 1.41 -14.86
C PHE A 70 -35.54 0.06 -14.18
N VAL A 71 -34.32 -0.25 -13.75
CA VAL A 71 -34.02 -1.43 -12.95
C VAL A 71 -34.63 -1.22 -11.57
N ASP A 72 -35.45 -2.14 -11.12
CA ASP A 72 -36.17 -2.02 -9.85
C ASP A 72 -35.18 -2.13 -8.67
N ASP A 73 -35.22 -1.19 -7.76
CA ASP A 73 -34.21 -0.82 -6.75
C ASP A 73 -34.14 -1.81 -5.56
N THR A 74 -34.63 -3.03 -5.70
CA THR A 74 -34.68 -4.00 -4.61
C THR A 74 -33.42 -4.82 -4.41
N ASP A 75 -32.41 -4.70 -5.28
CA ASP A 75 -31.18 -5.53 -5.19
C ASP A 75 -29.87 -4.75 -5.44
N SER A 76 -29.93 -3.43 -5.53
CA SER A 76 -28.73 -2.62 -5.86
C SER A 76 -28.13 -1.87 -4.68
N LEU A 77 -27.64 -2.58 -3.69
CA LEU A 77 -26.36 -2.17 -3.16
C LEU A 77 -25.32 -2.64 -4.19
N ILE A 78 -25.07 -1.88 -5.24
CA ILE A 78 -23.81 -1.96 -5.99
C ILE A 78 -22.74 -1.64 -4.98
N GLU A 79 -22.25 -2.66 -4.31
CA GLU A 79 -21.02 -2.59 -3.57
C GLU A 79 -19.95 -2.26 -4.64
N LEU A 80 -19.62 -0.96 -4.75
CA LEU A 80 -18.58 -0.49 -5.67
C LEU A 80 -17.35 -1.33 -5.39
N LYS A 81 -17.07 -2.27 -6.28
CA LYS A 81 -15.87 -3.10 -6.17
C LYS A 81 -14.68 -2.18 -5.97
N PRO A 82 -13.69 -2.57 -5.15
CA PRO A 82 -12.51 -1.74 -4.89
C PRO A 82 -11.84 -1.22 -6.16
N GLU A 83 -11.97 -1.93 -7.28
CA GLU A 83 -11.46 -1.54 -8.59
C GLU A 83 -12.15 -0.28 -9.16
N LEU A 84 -13.40 0.00 -8.76
CA LEU A 84 -14.15 1.19 -9.19
C LEU A 84 -13.91 2.41 -8.27
N GLN A 85 -13.27 2.24 -7.12
CA GLN A 85 -12.90 3.35 -6.24
C GLN A 85 -11.81 4.25 -6.83
N SER A 86 -11.07 3.76 -7.83
CA SER A 86 -10.10 4.57 -8.59
C SER A 86 -10.76 5.58 -9.54
N MET A 87 -12.09 5.56 -9.67
CA MET A 87 -12.85 6.48 -10.51
C MET A 87 -13.44 7.67 -9.74
N SER A 88 -13.02 7.90 -8.50
CA SER A 88 -13.37 9.11 -7.78
C SER A 88 -12.68 10.33 -8.40
N ILE A 89 -13.40 11.47 -8.43
CA ILE A 89 -12.84 12.73 -8.91
C ILE A 89 -11.64 13.11 -8.03
N ASP A 90 -10.48 13.39 -8.66
CA ASP A 90 -9.32 13.94 -7.97
C ASP A 90 -9.69 15.29 -7.32
N PRO A 91 -9.60 15.44 -5.99
CA PRO A 91 -9.86 16.71 -5.30
C PRO A 91 -9.00 17.88 -5.78
N HIS A 92 -7.92 17.59 -6.51
CA HIS A 92 -7.01 18.59 -7.07
C HIS A 92 -7.08 18.72 -8.59
N CYS A 93 -8.11 18.13 -9.24
CA CYS A 93 -8.26 18.15 -10.70
C CYS A 93 -8.26 19.58 -11.29
N GLU A 94 -8.69 20.59 -10.51
CA GLU A 94 -8.64 21.99 -10.91
C GLU A 94 -7.23 22.54 -11.16
N LYS A 95 -6.18 21.86 -10.67
CA LYS A 95 -4.79 22.23 -10.90
C LYS A 95 -4.23 21.67 -12.21
N TYR A 96 -4.94 20.76 -12.86
CA TYR A 96 -4.45 19.97 -14.00
C TYR A 96 -5.48 19.91 -15.12
N TYR A 97 -5.89 21.08 -15.64
CA TYR A 97 -6.94 21.23 -16.68
C TYR A 97 -6.75 20.41 -17.95
N SER A 98 -5.54 19.92 -18.21
CA SER A 98 -5.21 19.10 -19.37
C SER A 98 -5.41 17.59 -19.14
N ILE A 99 -5.80 17.18 -17.94
CA ILE A 99 -5.92 15.79 -17.56
C ILE A 99 -7.33 15.53 -17.06
N SER A 100 -7.88 14.36 -17.38
CA SER A 100 -9.19 13.97 -16.88
C SER A 100 -9.25 14.06 -15.35
N PRO A 101 -10.34 14.59 -14.75
CA PRO A 101 -10.52 14.61 -13.31
C PRO A 101 -10.60 13.20 -12.68
N TYR A 102 -10.73 12.16 -13.48
CA TYR A 102 -10.72 10.75 -13.08
C TYR A 102 -9.39 10.06 -13.33
N ALA A 103 -8.36 10.80 -13.75
CA ALA A 103 -7.06 10.22 -14.08
C ALA A 103 -6.30 9.84 -12.80
N TYR A 104 -6.16 8.56 -12.54
CA TYR A 104 -5.30 8.04 -11.49
C TYR A 104 -3.82 8.13 -11.92
N CYS A 105 -2.99 8.78 -11.09
CA CYS A 105 -1.54 8.93 -11.36
C CYS A 105 -1.23 9.45 -12.76
N MET A 106 -1.98 10.44 -13.27
CA MET A 106 -1.85 10.98 -14.64
C MET A 106 -1.93 9.90 -15.74
N ASN A 107 -2.72 8.84 -15.53
CA ASN A 107 -2.83 7.65 -16.37
C ASN A 107 -1.52 6.85 -16.51
N ASN A 108 -0.58 7.01 -15.59
CA ASN A 108 0.67 6.26 -15.59
C ASN A 108 1.07 5.82 -14.16
N PRO A 109 0.33 4.86 -13.57
CA PRO A 109 0.57 4.40 -12.20
C PRO A 109 1.90 3.64 -12.02
N VAL A 110 2.57 3.27 -13.11
CA VAL A 110 3.91 2.67 -13.08
C VAL A 110 5.00 3.72 -12.86
N LYS A 111 4.77 4.96 -13.32
CA LYS A 111 5.75 6.05 -13.27
C LYS A 111 5.44 7.07 -12.18
N TYR A 112 4.16 7.31 -11.90
CA TYR A 112 3.71 8.30 -10.93
C TYR A 112 3.00 7.61 -9.79
N ILE A 113 3.33 8.01 -8.59
CA ILE A 113 2.71 7.58 -7.35
C ILE A 113 1.84 8.73 -6.89
N ASP A 114 0.71 8.42 -6.27
CA ASP A 114 -0.12 9.42 -5.62
C ASP A 114 0.70 10.15 -4.55
N PRO A 115 1.01 11.45 -4.72
CA PRO A 115 1.87 12.19 -3.78
C PRO A 115 1.18 12.48 -2.44
N ASP A 116 -0.08 12.17 -2.29
CA ASP A 116 -0.83 12.30 -1.03
C ASP A 116 -0.64 11.09 -0.11
N GLY A 117 0.11 10.09 -0.55
CA GLY A 117 0.49 8.93 0.24
C GLY A 117 1.16 9.33 1.56
N LYS A 118 0.84 8.59 2.62
CA LYS A 118 1.42 8.74 3.96
C LYS A 118 1.93 7.38 4.36
N ASP A 119 3.18 7.30 4.79
CA ASP A 119 3.81 6.03 5.07
C ASP A 119 3.89 5.77 6.58
N ALA A 120 3.86 4.49 6.92
CA ALA A 120 4.15 4.03 8.26
C ALA A 120 5.12 2.84 8.21
N VAL A 121 5.94 2.70 9.25
CA VAL A 121 6.78 1.52 9.41
C VAL A 121 6.50 0.93 10.79
N LEU A 122 5.98 -0.30 10.79
CA LEU A 122 5.92 -1.11 11.99
C LEU A 122 7.31 -1.67 12.24
N ILE A 123 7.95 -1.19 13.31
CA ILE A 123 9.37 -1.47 13.60
C ILE A 123 9.49 -2.49 14.71
N VAL A 124 10.47 -3.40 14.57
CA VAL A 124 10.96 -4.22 15.66
C VAL A 124 12.49 -4.15 15.75
N TYR A 125 12.99 -4.17 16.96
CA TYR A 125 14.41 -4.36 17.33
C TYR A 125 14.60 -5.80 17.75
N PRO A 126 14.93 -6.73 16.85
CA PRO A 126 14.92 -8.16 17.14
C PRO A 126 15.97 -8.56 18.18
N ASP A 127 17.07 -7.84 18.23
CA ASP A 127 18.20 -8.13 19.13
C ASP A 127 18.05 -7.41 20.50
N TYR A 128 16.94 -6.71 20.73
CA TYR A 128 16.70 -5.97 21.97
C TYR A 128 16.69 -6.91 23.19
N LYS A 129 17.43 -6.54 24.20
CA LYS A 129 17.55 -7.32 25.44
C LYS A 129 16.82 -6.64 26.59
N ILE A 130 15.85 -7.35 27.15
CA ILE A 130 15.08 -6.87 28.31
C ILE A 130 15.89 -7.20 29.57
N SER A 131 16.17 -6.18 30.38
CA SER A 131 16.84 -6.37 31.68
C SER A 131 15.83 -6.93 32.68
N THR A 132 16.22 -8.01 33.36
CA THR A 132 15.44 -8.62 34.45
C THR A 132 16.35 -8.80 35.68
N PRO A 133 15.78 -9.03 36.86
CA PRO A 133 16.57 -9.26 38.09
C PRO A 133 17.54 -10.45 37.99
N VAL A 134 17.25 -11.41 37.09
CA VAL A 134 18.06 -12.64 36.89
C VAL A 134 18.92 -12.58 35.63
N GLY A 135 19.01 -11.44 34.96
CA GLY A 135 19.82 -11.26 33.74
C GLY A 135 19.07 -10.61 32.59
N LYS A 136 19.68 -10.67 31.39
CA LYS A 136 19.08 -10.11 30.15
C LYS A 136 18.38 -11.20 29.36
N LEU A 137 17.11 -11.01 29.07
CA LEU A 137 16.30 -11.84 28.17
C LEU A 137 16.38 -11.29 26.74
N GLY A 138 16.74 -12.14 25.79
CA GLY A 138 16.69 -11.85 24.35
C GLY A 138 15.52 -12.54 23.65
N ASN A 139 15.46 -12.43 22.32
CA ASN A 139 14.50 -13.10 21.42
C ASN A 139 13.02 -12.69 21.57
N LEU A 140 12.69 -11.73 22.41
CA LEU A 140 11.34 -11.16 22.49
C LEU A 140 11.19 -9.97 21.54
N GLY A 141 12.27 -9.21 21.37
CA GLY A 141 12.28 -7.96 20.63
C GLY A 141 11.63 -6.81 21.40
N HIS A 142 11.75 -5.62 20.84
CA HIS A 142 11.02 -4.44 21.23
C HIS A 142 10.44 -3.79 19.98
N ALA A 143 9.21 -3.30 20.03
CA ALA A 143 8.55 -2.74 18.86
C ALA A 143 8.10 -1.30 19.07
N GLY A 144 7.97 -0.59 17.95
CA GLY A 144 7.41 0.74 17.86
C GLY A 144 6.87 1.00 16.47
N VAL A 145 6.38 2.21 16.25
CA VAL A 145 5.82 2.63 14.98
C VAL A 145 6.39 3.97 14.55
N LEU A 146 6.88 4.03 13.34
CA LEU A 146 7.33 5.24 12.67
C LEU A 146 6.24 5.70 11.72
N LEU A 147 5.76 6.92 11.89
CA LEU A 147 4.75 7.56 11.06
C LEU A 147 5.40 8.66 10.23
N ILE A 148 5.12 8.70 8.95
CA ILE A 148 5.70 9.64 8.01
C ILE A 148 4.57 10.34 7.24
N ASN A 149 4.57 11.66 7.29
CA ASN A 149 3.69 12.48 6.46
C ASN A 149 4.42 12.82 5.16
N ASN A 150 4.06 12.18 4.06
CA ASN A 150 4.77 12.33 2.79
C ASN A 150 4.57 13.70 2.13
N LYS A 151 3.59 14.51 2.57
CA LYS A 151 3.45 15.91 2.09
C LYS A 151 4.51 16.83 2.69
N THR A 152 4.83 16.62 3.97
CA THR A 152 5.68 17.56 4.73
C THR A 152 7.03 16.96 5.12
N GLY A 153 7.18 15.65 5.05
CA GLY A 153 8.31 14.90 5.59
C GLY A 153 8.28 14.78 7.11
N LEU A 154 7.22 15.31 7.78
CA LEU A 154 7.08 15.20 9.24
C LEU A 154 7.12 13.73 9.65
N THR A 155 8.01 13.42 10.57
CA THR A 155 8.27 12.06 11.02
C THR A 155 8.09 11.98 12.53
N LYS A 156 7.32 10.99 12.98
CA LYS A 156 7.06 10.75 14.41
C LYS A 156 7.26 9.27 14.73
N TYR A 157 7.86 9.00 15.87
CA TYR A 157 8.05 7.64 16.35
C TYR A 157 7.41 7.47 17.73
N TYR A 158 6.66 6.39 17.89
CA TYR A 158 6.01 6.01 19.13
C TYR A 158 6.35 4.57 19.51
N GLU A 159 6.54 4.37 20.80
CA GLU A 159 6.75 3.05 21.38
C GLU A 159 6.00 2.94 22.72
N TYR A 160 5.73 1.72 23.14
CA TYR A 160 5.07 1.41 24.39
C TYR A 160 5.92 0.44 25.20
N GLY A 161 6.11 0.71 26.48
CA GLY A 161 6.97 -0.12 27.31
C GLY A 161 6.73 0.07 28.81
N ARG A 162 7.39 -0.74 29.61
CA ARG A 162 7.40 -0.67 31.08
C ARG A 162 8.41 0.36 31.53
N TYR A 163 8.09 1.63 31.37
CA TYR A 163 8.99 2.73 31.71
C TYR A 163 8.69 3.35 33.07
N ASP A 164 7.52 3.06 33.64
CA ASP A 164 7.13 3.50 34.98
C ASP A 164 7.65 2.57 36.09
N LYS A 165 7.62 3.06 37.33
CA LYS A 165 8.03 2.28 38.52
C LYS A 165 6.99 1.25 38.95
N GLU A 166 5.74 1.41 38.51
CA GLU A 166 4.61 0.56 38.91
C GLU A 166 4.41 -0.62 37.97
N GLY A 167 5.21 -0.73 36.88
CA GLY A 167 5.08 -1.78 35.87
C GLY A 167 3.88 -1.61 34.95
N LYS A 168 3.23 -0.43 34.99
CA LYS A 168 2.20 -0.03 34.04
C LYS A 168 2.87 0.43 32.76
N GLY A 169 2.27 0.13 31.60
CA GLY A 169 2.83 0.58 30.35
C GLY A 169 2.72 2.09 30.13
N GLU A 170 3.70 2.64 29.44
CA GLU A 170 3.71 4.03 29.00
C GLU A 170 4.04 4.14 27.53
N VAL A 171 3.35 5.04 26.85
CA VAL A 171 3.70 5.42 25.47
C VAL A 171 4.74 6.52 25.50
N ARG A 172 5.83 6.32 24.76
CA ARG A 172 6.85 7.35 24.54
C ARG A 172 6.83 7.80 23.09
N ASN A 173 7.10 9.09 22.91
CA ASN A 173 7.43 9.67 21.62
C ASN A 173 8.91 10.02 21.64
N ILE A 174 9.70 9.35 20.82
CA ILE A 174 11.13 9.64 20.65
C ILE A 174 11.27 10.61 19.48
N THR A 175 11.94 11.73 19.74
CA THR A 175 12.19 12.74 18.71
C THR A 175 13.21 12.20 17.72
N VAL A 176 12.85 12.22 16.45
CA VAL A 176 13.70 11.82 15.31
C VAL A 176 13.73 12.93 14.27
N SER A 177 14.72 12.88 13.38
CA SER A 177 14.79 13.80 12.24
C SER A 177 13.61 13.59 11.30
N ASN A 178 13.13 14.68 10.68
CA ASN A 178 12.17 14.57 9.60
C ASN A 178 12.83 13.95 8.35
N VAL A 179 12.08 13.13 7.62
CA VAL A 179 12.54 12.61 6.33
C VAL A 179 12.44 13.69 5.25
N LYS A 180 13.22 13.52 4.19
CA LYS A 180 13.08 14.29 2.96
C LYS A 180 12.25 13.47 1.98
N ILE A 181 11.25 14.10 1.40
CA ILE A 181 10.42 13.47 0.38
C ILE A 181 11.04 13.65 -1.00
N GLY A 182 11.15 12.57 -1.74
CA GLY A 182 11.65 12.54 -3.11
C GLY A 182 10.62 13.07 -4.12
N LYS A 183 11.02 13.14 -5.36
CA LYS A 183 10.13 13.52 -6.46
C LYS A 183 9.01 12.49 -6.73
N ASP A 184 9.20 11.29 -6.23
CA ASP A 184 8.28 10.16 -6.27
C ASP A 184 7.25 10.16 -5.13
N GLY A 185 7.23 11.23 -4.31
CA GLY A 185 6.32 11.36 -3.17
C GLY A 185 6.67 10.44 -1.99
N ARG A 186 7.82 9.75 -2.01
CA ARG A 186 8.27 8.83 -0.95
C ARG A 186 9.46 9.39 -0.17
N PRO A 187 9.70 8.92 1.05
CA PRO A 187 10.91 9.24 1.79
C PRO A 187 12.16 8.83 1.00
N THR A 188 13.11 9.74 0.87
CA THR A 188 14.41 9.38 0.28
C THR A 188 15.12 8.38 1.17
N LEU A 189 15.75 7.36 0.58
CA LEU A 189 16.45 6.31 1.32
C LEU A 189 17.53 6.90 2.25
N THR A 190 18.22 7.96 1.82
CA THR A 190 19.24 8.64 2.64
C THR A 190 18.65 9.23 3.92
N SER A 191 17.49 9.91 3.84
CA SER A 191 16.84 10.49 5.01
C SER A 191 16.23 9.41 5.90
N LEU A 192 15.68 8.37 5.31
CA LEU A 192 15.15 7.22 6.05
C LEU A 192 16.26 6.47 6.80
N ASN A 193 17.41 6.26 6.18
CA ASN A 193 18.59 5.68 6.84
C ASN A 193 19.03 6.49 8.06
N LYS A 194 18.98 7.82 7.98
CA LYS A 194 19.28 8.70 9.11
C LYS A 194 18.32 8.46 10.27
N VAL A 195 17.02 8.44 9.99
CA VAL A 195 15.98 8.20 11.01
C VAL A 195 16.13 6.81 11.63
N MET A 196 16.34 5.78 10.81
CA MET A 196 16.56 4.41 11.31
C MET A 196 17.82 4.33 12.18
N GLY A 197 18.88 5.06 11.83
CA GLY A 197 20.09 5.12 12.65
C GLY A 197 19.85 5.79 14.00
N GLU A 198 19.10 6.88 14.05
CA GLU A 198 18.67 7.53 15.29
C GLU A 198 17.86 6.57 16.15
N LEU A 199 16.88 5.87 15.57
CA LEU A 199 16.04 4.89 16.27
C LEU A 199 16.82 3.67 16.76
N SER A 200 17.73 3.14 15.95
CA SER A 200 18.64 2.05 16.39
C SER A 200 19.39 2.43 17.65
N LYS A 201 19.86 3.67 17.72
CA LYS A 201 20.62 4.19 18.87
C LYS A 201 19.72 4.47 20.08
N GLU A 202 18.63 5.21 19.90
CA GLU A 202 17.81 5.75 21.01
C GLU A 202 16.82 4.70 21.55
N ALA A 203 16.28 3.82 20.70
CA ALA A 203 15.29 2.81 21.06
C ALA A 203 15.79 1.38 20.93
N GLY A 204 16.75 1.11 20.04
CA GLY A 204 17.14 -0.23 19.60
C GLY A 204 18.43 -0.78 20.22
N GLN A 205 19.00 -0.15 21.24
CA GLN A 205 20.28 -0.57 21.86
C GLN A 205 21.43 -0.71 20.84
N ASN A 206 21.45 0.15 19.80
CA ASN A 206 22.34 0.11 18.64
C ASN A 206 22.21 -1.18 17.80
N GLY A 207 21.10 -1.88 17.91
CA GLY A 207 20.79 -3.11 17.18
C GLY A 207 20.21 -2.88 15.79
N ARG A 208 20.03 -3.98 15.07
CA ARG A 208 19.33 -4.06 13.81
C ARG A 208 17.88 -3.64 13.98
N ILE A 209 17.30 -3.08 12.94
CA ILE A 209 15.87 -2.82 12.84
C ILE A 209 15.31 -3.67 11.70
N ASP A 210 14.26 -4.41 12.00
CA ASP A 210 13.41 -5.05 11.00
C ASP A 210 12.05 -4.35 11.03
N GLY A 211 11.38 -4.20 9.88
CA GLY A 211 10.10 -3.52 9.83
C GLY A 211 9.23 -3.93 8.66
N ALA A 212 7.93 -3.74 8.83
CA ALA A 212 6.95 -3.76 7.76
C ALA A 212 6.68 -2.30 7.31
N TYR A 213 7.02 -2.00 6.07
CA TYR A 213 6.78 -0.70 5.45
C TYR A 213 5.40 -0.69 4.82
N ILE A 214 4.57 0.23 5.24
CA ILE A 214 3.14 0.29 4.93
C ILE A 214 2.86 1.61 4.24
N GLU A 215 2.41 1.54 3.01
CA GLU A 215 1.89 2.68 2.27
C GLU A 215 0.47 2.96 2.80
N SER A 216 0.25 4.12 3.39
CA SER A 216 -1.00 4.51 4.06
C SER A 216 -1.41 5.91 3.67
N ASP A 217 -2.69 6.18 3.71
CA ASP A 217 -3.25 7.53 3.50
C ASP A 217 -3.63 8.22 4.83
N ASN A 218 -3.34 7.59 5.99
CA ASN A 218 -4.00 7.97 7.24
C ASN A 218 -3.06 8.29 8.41
N PHE A 219 -2.00 9.08 8.14
CA PHE A 219 -1.10 9.59 9.17
C PHE A 219 -1.85 10.22 10.35
N GLU A 220 -2.91 10.97 10.08
CA GLU A 220 -3.60 11.75 11.11
C GLU A 220 -4.30 10.85 12.14
N ASN A 221 -5.00 9.80 11.69
CA ASN A 221 -5.68 8.87 12.59
C ASN A 221 -4.68 8.06 13.41
N MET A 222 -3.63 7.55 12.77
CA MET A 222 -2.55 6.83 13.45
C MET A 222 -1.87 7.71 14.51
N ASN A 223 -1.51 8.94 14.14
CA ASN A 223 -0.90 9.90 15.06
C ASN A 223 -1.86 10.31 16.19
N LYS A 224 -3.13 10.57 15.89
CA LYS A 224 -4.15 10.89 16.88
C LYS A 224 -4.33 9.77 17.91
N TYR A 225 -4.37 8.52 17.43
CA TYR A 225 -4.47 7.36 18.33
C TYR A 225 -3.24 7.26 19.24
N ALA A 226 -2.02 7.34 18.70
CA ALA A 226 -0.79 7.28 19.46
C ALA A 226 -0.71 8.39 20.52
N GLU A 227 -1.06 9.64 20.15
CA GLU A 227 -1.10 10.77 21.09
C GLU A 227 -2.19 10.60 22.16
N THR A 228 -3.34 10.02 21.82
CA THR A 228 -4.39 9.70 22.79
C THR A 228 -3.89 8.67 23.79
N LYS A 229 -3.24 7.61 23.33
CA LYS A 229 -2.62 6.60 24.19
C LYS A 229 -1.51 7.17 25.07
N LYS A 230 -0.73 8.11 24.55
CA LYS A 230 0.28 8.82 25.33
C LYS A 230 -0.33 9.66 26.45
N LYS A 231 -1.48 10.31 26.22
CA LYS A 231 -2.21 11.05 27.27
C LYS A 231 -2.70 10.12 28.38
N GLU A 232 -2.99 8.85 28.08
CA GLU A 232 -3.37 7.85 29.08
C GLU A 232 -2.26 7.55 30.09
N ASN A 233 -0.99 7.91 29.83
CA ASN A 233 0.11 7.74 30.78
C ASN A 233 -0.18 8.39 32.16
N SER A 234 -0.93 9.48 32.19
CA SER A 234 -1.33 10.14 33.41
C SER A 234 -2.50 9.47 34.16
N ASN A 235 -3.17 8.50 33.53
CA ASN A 235 -4.28 7.77 34.16
C ASN A 235 -3.75 6.68 35.10
N PRO A 236 -3.99 6.76 36.43
CA PRO A 236 -3.53 5.73 37.37
C PRO A 236 -4.21 4.37 37.15
N ASN A 237 -5.38 4.36 36.51
CA ASN A 237 -6.14 3.15 36.21
C ASN A 237 -5.90 2.59 34.80
N ARG A 238 -4.87 3.09 34.09
CA ARG A 238 -4.52 2.57 32.76
C ARG A 238 -4.18 1.08 32.81
N LYS A 239 -4.44 0.39 31.69
CA LYS A 239 -4.19 -1.03 31.58
C LYS A 239 -2.72 -1.37 31.84
N ALA A 240 -2.46 -2.36 32.69
CA ALA A 240 -1.12 -2.82 32.99
C ALA A 240 -0.43 -3.40 31.72
N TYR A 241 0.89 -3.24 31.66
CA TYR A 241 1.69 -3.90 30.63
C TYR A 241 1.61 -5.43 30.81
N SER A 242 1.42 -6.14 29.70
CA SER A 242 1.37 -7.61 29.68
C SER A 242 2.12 -8.14 28.48
N LEU A 243 3.02 -9.08 28.67
CA LEU A 243 3.79 -9.71 27.58
C LEU A 243 2.89 -10.44 26.57
N THR A 244 1.70 -10.86 27.01
CA THR A 244 0.79 -11.69 26.20
C THR A 244 -0.37 -10.92 25.57
N GLY A 245 -0.53 -9.63 25.81
CA GLY A 245 -1.70 -8.95 25.28
C GLY A 245 -1.67 -7.42 25.26
N ASN A 246 -0.86 -6.77 26.10
CA ASN A 246 -0.76 -5.32 26.14
C ASN A 246 0.72 -4.93 26.17
N ASN A 247 1.38 -5.08 25.06
CA ASN A 247 2.83 -4.89 24.91
C ASN A 247 3.18 -3.91 23.79
N CYS A 248 4.47 -3.72 23.57
CA CYS A 248 4.96 -2.79 22.55
C CYS A 248 4.53 -3.18 21.11
N GLY A 249 4.49 -4.49 20.81
CA GLY A 249 4.08 -4.98 19.49
C GLY A 249 2.58 -4.77 19.24
N THR A 250 1.73 -5.11 20.23
CA THR A 250 0.28 -4.89 20.11
C THR A 250 -0.06 -3.41 20.01
N PHE A 251 0.60 -2.54 20.80
CA PHE A 251 0.42 -1.09 20.67
C PHE A 251 0.78 -0.60 19.26
N ALA A 252 1.93 -1.00 18.74
CA ALA A 252 2.38 -0.55 17.43
C ALA A 252 1.46 -1.03 16.30
N ALA A 253 0.94 -2.27 16.40
CA ALA A 253 -0.07 -2.81 15.49
C ALA A 253 -1.40 -2.05 15.59
N ASP A 254 -1.86 -1.74 16.82
CA ASP A 254 -3.09 -0.96 17.03
C ASP A 254 -3.00 0.44 16.40
N VAL A 255 -1.83 1.09 16.46
CA VAL A 255 -1.61 2.38 15.78
C VAL A 255 -1.76 2.25 14.28
N ILE A 256 -1.11 1.27 13.66
CA ILE A 256 -1.16 1.05 12.21
C ILE A 256 -2.57 0.69 11.74
N ASN A 257 -3.29 -0.10 12.53
CA ASN A 257 -4.67 -0.50 12.23
C ASN A 257 -5.70 0.63 12.37
N GLN A 258 -5.29 1.85 12.72
CA GLN A 258 -6.14 3.04 12.57
C GLN A 258 -6.30 3.48 11.11
N ASP A 259 -5.52 2.92 10.20
CA ASP A 259 -5.79 2.98 8.77
C ASP A 259 -6.75 1.85 8.40
N GLU A 260 -7.91 2.21 7.81
CA GLU A 260 -8.95 1.24 7.47
C GLU A 260 -8.50 0.22 6.41
N LYS A 261 -7.67 0.65 5.44
CA LYS A 261 -7.14 -0.24 4.40
C LYS A 261 -6.19 -1.26 5.03
N VAL A 262 -5.31 -0.80 5.90
CA VAL A 262 -4.37 -1.66 6.63
C VAL A 262 -5.12 -2.62 7.55
N ASN A 263 -6.12 -2.13 8.28
CA ASN A 263 -6.91 -2.96 9.19
C ASN A 263 -7.65 -4.11 8.49
N LYS A 264 -8.17 -3.86 7.27
CA LYS A 264 -8.83 -4.91 6.45
C LYS A 264 -7.86 -6.01 5.99
N THR A 265 -6.58 -5.69 5.84
CA THR A 265 -5.54 -6.61 5.35
C THR A 265 -4.60 -7.08 6.46
N ALA A 266 -4.81 -6.59 7.69
CA ALA A 266 -3.97 -6.93 8.83
C ALA A 266 -3.90 -8.44 9.05
N PRO A 267 -2.72 -8.99 9.40
CA PRO A 267 -2.60 -10.40 9.69
C PRO A 267 -3.30 -10.76 11.01
N SER A 268 -3.72 -12.02 11.12
CA SER A 268 -4.17 -12.59 12.40
C SER A 268 -2.95 -12.85 13.28
N ILE A 269 -2.84 -12.14 14.39
CA ILE A 269 -1.72 -12.30 15.32
C ILE A 269 -1.95 -13.53 16.20
N VAL A 270 -1.12 -14.54 16.03
CA VAL A 270 -1.15 -15.78 16.82
C VAL A 270 -0.18 -15.69 18.01
N ASP A 271 1.01 -15.15 17.78
CA ASP A 271 2.04 -15.01 18.78
C ASP A 271 2.22 -13.54 19.17
N PRO A 272 1.94 -13.16 20.42
CA PRO A 272 1.97 -11.78 20.87
C PRO A 272 3.39 -11.20 21.06
N ARG A 273 4.44 -11.96 20.79
CA ARG A 273 5.80 -11.44 20.87
C ARG A 273 6.04 -10.37 19.79
N PRO A 274 6.70 -9.25 20.12
CA PRO A 274 6.96 -8.17 19.17
C PRO A 274 7.63 -8.63 17.87
N ASN A 275 8.60 -9.53 17.94
CA ASN A 275 9.26 -10.11 16.76
C ASN A 275 8.26 -10.85 15.85
N SER A 276 7.35 -11.62 16.43
CA SER A 276 6.36 -12.41 15.71
C SER A 276 5.29 -11.49 15.08
N ILE A 277 4.79 -10.51 15.83
CA ILE A 277 3.82 -9.55 15.33
C ILE A 277 4.36 -8.84 14.08
N VAL A 278 5.58 -8.30 14.14
CA VAL A 278 6.16 -7.61 12.98
C VAL A 278 6.42 -8.56 11.83
N GLY A 279 6.83 -9.80 12.10
CA GLY A 279 6.99 -10.85 11.09
C GLY A 279 5.70 -11.12 10.32
N GLU A 280 4.56 -11.27 11.02
CA GLU A 280 3.23 -11.45 10.40
C GLU A 280 2.86 -10.28 9.46
N TYR A 281 3.22 -9.04 9.85
CA TYR A 281 3.03 -7.87 8.98
C TYR A 281 4.00 -7.86 7.80
N GLN A 282 5.24 -8.33 7.95
CA GLN A 282 6.21 -8.44 6.85
C GLN A 282 5.78 -9.44 5.78
N ASP A 283 4.96 -10.44 6.13
CA ASP A 283 4.36 -11.38 5.18
C ASP A 283 3.27 -10.75 4.31
N LYS A 284 2.73 -9.60 4.73
CA LYS A 284 1.65 -8.87 4.03
C LYS A 284 2.11 -7.57 3.38
N PHE A 285 3.13 -6.94 3.94
CA PHE A 285 3.63 -5.64 3.54
C PHE A 285 5.11 -5.71 3.21
N LYS A 286 5.60 -4.68 2.54
CA LYS A 286 7.00 -4.61 2.12
C LYS A 286 7.95 -4.62 3.31
N THR A 287 8.91 -5.52 3.30
CA THR A 287 9.91 -5.60 4.37
C THR A 287 10.98 -4.52 4.22
N ILE A 288 11.35 -3.88 5.32
CA ILE A 288 12.50 -2.99 5.42
C ILE A 288 13.45 -3.48 6.51
N ILE A 289 14.74 -3.55 6.24
CA ILE A 289 15.77 -3.96 7.20
C ILE A 289 16.85 -2.88 7.25
N TYR A 290 17.14 -2.37 8.46
CA TYR A 290 18.26 -1.46 8.69
C TYR A 290 19.41 -2.18 9.39
N ASN A 291 20.59 -2.07 8.80
CA ASN A 291 21.83 -2.59 9.37
C ASN A 291 22.64 -1.46 10.04
N PRO A 292 22.85 -1.48 11.35
CA PRO A 292 23.55 -0.42 12.07
C PRO A 292 25.05 -0.34 11.75
N ILE A 293 25.67 -1.43 11.26
CA ILE A 293 27.09 -1.46 10.88
C ILE A 293 27.29 -0.70 9.57
N THR A 294 26.49 -1.01 8.55
CA THR A 294 26.56 -0.34 7.24
C THR A 294 25.81 0.99 7.20
N LYS A 295 24.97 1.26 8.20
CA LYS A 295 24.07 2.42 8.29
C LYS A 295 23.14 2.55 7.09
N LYS A 296 22.70 1.43 6.53
CA LYS A 296 21.84 1.36 5.35
C LYS A 296 20.60 0.53 5.62
N SER A 297 19.50 0.97 5.02
CA SER A 297 18.25 0.20 4.93
C SER A 297 18.14 -0.45 3.56
N GLU A 298 17.55 -1.63 3.54
CA GLU A 298 17.24 -2.40 2.35
C GLU A 298 15.78 -2.81 2.38
N PHE A 299 15.12 -2.73 1.23
CA PHE A 299 13.78 -3.25 1.03
C PHE A 299 13.84 -4.65 0.43
N LYS A 300 12.95 -5.53 0.90
CA LYS A 300 12.79 -6.89 0.37
C LYS A 300 11.36 -7.13 -0.05
#